data_da2e84a4854a43cccf4354d38469b9ad
#
_entry.id   da2e84a4854a43cccf4354d38469b9ad
#
_cell.length_a   1.000
_cell.length_b   1.000
_cell.length_c   1.000
_cell.angle_alpha   90.00
_cell.angle_beta   90.00
_cell.angle_gamma   90.00
#
_symmetry.space_group_name_H-M   'P 1'
#
loop_
_entity.id
_entity.type
_entity.pdbx_description
1 polymer ?
#
loop_
_entity_poly.entity_id
_entity_poly.type
_entity_poly.pdbx_seq_one_letter_code
_entity_poly.pdbx_strand_id
1 'polypeptide(L)'
;MSEDSTLTIGQVAWLKVVDVNDLGAFVDWGLSKDLFIPFAEQQHPLRPGSFTLVKIYLDNQGRPAGSTRIDHWIEDTATGLSIGQEVALLIAEQTDLGFKAIINDQFWGLLYSNELHRRVRKGQVVEGYIQRIRDDGKIDLTLNQPGFSASKIDAVARAIEDNLHANSGFLALNDKSPPPDIYAAFGVSKKVFKQAVGALYKARKITIEPGGLRSTASSQDSADAT
;
A
#
# COMPACT_ATOMS: atom_id res chain seq x y z
N MET A 1 -8.99 19.67 8.64
CA MET A 1 -10.29 19.58 9.33
C MET A 1 -10.80 18.21 8.97
N SER A 2 -10.64 17.24 9.88
CA SER A 2 -11.12 15.87 9.66
C SER A 2 -12.63 15.90 9.85
N GLU A 3 -13.40 15.44 8.87
CA GLU A 3 -14.81 15.12 9.05
C GLU A 3 -14.89 14.11 10.21
N ASP A 4 -15.62 14.47 11.27
CA ASP A 4 -15.97 13.58 12.37
C ASP A 4 -16.86 12.46 11.82
N SER A 5 -16.24 11.44 11.23
CA SER A 5 -16.96 10.23 10.84
C SER A 5 -17.36 9.52 12.11
N THR A 6 -18.63 9.63 12.49
CA THR A 6 -19.21 8.90 13.61
C THR A 6 -19.00 7.41 13.38
N LEU A 7 -18.32 6.73 14.32
CA LEU A 7 -18.10 5.29 14.26
C LEU A 7 -19.43 4.54 14.34
N THR A 8 -19.52 3.43 13.59
CA THR A 8 -20.75 2.62 13.49
C THR A 8 -20.49 1.16 13.86
N ILE A 9 -21.58 0.43 14.09
CA ILE A 9 -21.52 -1.01 14.35
C ILE A 9 -20.88 -1.73 13.15
N GLY A 10 -20.01 -2.66 13.44
CA GLY A 10 -19.25 -3.43 12.44
C GLY A 10 -17.87 -2.89 12.13
N GLN A 11 -17.56 -1.66 12.48
CA GLN A 11 -16.24 -1.06 12.26
C GLN A 11 -15.20 -1.52 13.28
N VAL A 12 -13.93 -1.43 12.89
CA VAL A 12 -12.78 -1.54 13.77
C VAL A 12 -12.10 -0.19 13.88
N ALA A 13 -11.79 0.25 15.09
CA ALA A 13 -11.17 1.53 15.34
C ALA A 13 -10.05 1.44 16.38
N TRP A 14 -9.13 2.40 16.33
CA TRP A 14 -8.07 2.57 17.31
C TRP A 14 -8.53 3.58 18.36
N LEU A 15 -9.03 3.09 19.51
CA LEU A 15 -9.75 3.88 20.50
C LEU A 15 -8.96 4.04 21.78
N LYS A 16 -9.17 5.17 22.46
CA LYS A 16 -8.60 5.47 23.77
C LYS A 16 -9.45 4.84 24.87
N VAL A 17 -8.81 4.10 25.77
CA VAL A 17 -9.41 3.61 27.01
C VAL A 17 -9.56 4.79 27.95
N VAL A 18 -10.80 5.09 28.36
CA VAL A 18 -11.11 6.20 29.25
C VAL A 18 -11.23 5.75 30.70
N ASP A 19 -11.80 4.58 30.93
CA ASP A 19 -12.00 4.03 32.27
C ASP A 19 -11.93 2.49 32.29
N VAL A 20 -11.64 1.93 33.46
CA VAL A 20 -11.66 0.48 33.71
C VAL A 20 -12.22 0.25 35.12
N ASN A 21 -13.23 -0.60 35.24
CA ASN A 21 -13.84 -0.97 36.52
C ASN A 21 -14.02 -2.50 36.65
N ASP A 22 -14.72 -2.95 37.68
CA ASP A 22 -14.95 -4.39 37.97
C ASP A 22 -15.81 -5.13 36.91
N LEU A 23 -16.40 -4.43 35.96
CA LEU A 23 -17.22 -5.01 34.88
C LEU A 23 -16.46 -5.13 33.57
N GLY A 24 -15.50 -4.24 33.32
CA GLY A 24 -14.75 -4.17 32.08
C GLY A 24 -14.09 -2.81 31.86
N ALA A 25 -13.84 -2.49 30.58
CA ALA A 25 -13.25 -1.23 30.17
C ALA A 25 -14.24 -0.39 29.37
N PHE A 26 -14.00 0.91 29.33
CA PHE A 26 -14.76 1.89 28.56
C PHE A 26 -13.81 2.62 27.61
N VAL A 27 -14.21 2.77 26.36
CA VAL A 27 -13.42 3.46 25.32
C VAL A 27 -14.22 4.59 24.70
N ASP A 28 -13.52 5.69 24.41
CA ASP A 28 -14.10 6.81 23.68
C ASP A 28 -14.21 6.45 22.18
N TRP A 29 -15.42 6.44 21.66
CA TRP A 29 -15.75 6.14 20.26
C TRP A 29 -16.45 7.30 19.54
N GLY A 30 -16.37 8.49 20.13
CA GLY A 30 -16.89 9.73 19.57
C GLY A 30 -18.38 9.99 19.82
N LEU A 31 -19.06 9.19 20.64
CA LEU A 31 -20.43 9.42 21.07
C LEU A 31 -20.50 9.85 22.53
N SER A 32 -21.67 10.35 22.97
CA SER A 32 -21.88 10.87 24.33
C SER A 32 -21.73 9.84 25.44
N LYS A 33 -21.87 8.55 25.11
CA LYS A 33 -21.64 7.43 26.03
C LYS A 33 -20.47 6.61 25.52
N ASP A 34 -19.52 6.33 26.41
CA ASP A 34 -18.39 5.47 26.10
C ASP A 34 -18.83 4.06 25.72
N LEU A 35 -18.05 3.41 24.84
CA LEU A 35 -18.31 2.03 24.43
C LEU A 35 -17.75 1.08 25.47
N PHE A 36 -18.59 0.17 25.94
CA PHE A 36 -18.23 -0.82 26.94
C PHE A 36 -17.55 -2.03 26.33
N ILE A 37 -16.43 -2.50 26.93
CA ILE A 37 -15.70 -3.72 26.57
C ILE A 37 -15.71 -4.67 27.76
N PRO A 38 -16.55 -5.73 27.77
CA PRO A 38 -16.56 -6.72 28.84
C PRO A 38 -15.20 -7.41 29.00
N PHE A 39 -14.85 -7.89 30.20
CA PHE A 39 -13.60 -8.64 30.40
C PHE A 39 -13.45 -9.85 29.46
N ALA A 40 -14.55 -10.55 29.17
CA ALA A 40 -14.55 -11.69 28.25
C ALA A 40 -14.16 -11.30 26.80
N GLU A 41 -14.32 -10.04 26.43
CA GLU A 41 -13.98 -9.48 25.11
C GLU A 41 -12.61 -8.77 25.11
N GLN A 42 -11.86 -8.80 26.21
CA GLN A 42 -10.52 -8.26 26.29
C GLN A 42 -9.49 -9.36 26.02
N GLN A 43 -8.65 -9.15 25.00
CA GLN A 43 -7.52 -10.05 24.71
C GLN A 43 -6.42 -9.93 25.76
N HIS A 44 -6.23 -8.70 26.27
CA HIS A 44 -5.28 -8.36 27.34
C HIS A 44 -5.93 -7.34 28.27
N PRO A 45 -5.49 -7.27 29.54
CA PRO A 45 -5.97 -6.24 30.46
C PRO A 45 -5.73 -4.83 29.92
N LEU A 46 -6.79 -4.05 29.84
CA LEU A 46 -6.75 -2.65 29.39
C LEU A 46 -6.39 -1.72 30.53
N ARG A 47 -5.84 -0.55 30.21
CA ARG A 47 -5.47 0.48 31.18
C ARG A 47 -6.00 1.85 30.74
N PRO A 48 -6.55 2.67 31.64
CA PRO A 48 -6.97 4.03 31.32
C PRO A 48 -5.84 4.82 30.67
N GLY A 49 -6.15 5.61 29.66
CA GLY A 49 -5.20 6.41 28.89
C GLY A 49 -4.46 5.66 27.79
N SER A 50 -4.48 4.33 27.75
CA SER A 50 -3.93 3.53 26.65
C SER A 50 -4.85 3.56 25.43
N PHE A 51 -4.31 3.14 24.28
CA PHE A 51 -5.08 2.96 23.05
C PHE A 51 -5.10 1.49 22.63
N THR A 52 -6.21 1.03 22.07
CA THR A 52 -6.37 -0.36 21.61
C THR A 52 -7.23 -0.42 20.34
N LEU A 53 -7.06 -1.50 19.57
CA LEU A 53 -7.99 -1.85 18.49
C LEU A 53 -9.25 -2.41 19.10
N VAL A 54 -10.41 -1.92 18.62
CA VAL A 54 -11.73 -2.33 19.09
C VAL A 54 -12.63 -2.60 17.90
N LYS A 55 -13.19 -3.81 17.82
CA LYS A 55 -14.33 -4.13 16.97
C LYS A 55 -15.60 -3.69 17.67
N ILE A 56 -16.42 -2.90 16.99
CA ILE A 56 -17.71 -2.43 17.50
C ILE A 56 -18.78 -3.40 17.03
N TYR A 57 -19.54 -3.99 17.96
CA TYR A 57 -20.57 -4.96 17.63
C TYR A 57 -21.82 -4.75 18.49
N LEU A 58 -22.92 -5.44 18.18
CA LEU A 58 -24.11 -5.49 19.04
C LEU A 58 -24.03 -6.72 19.94
N ASP A 59 -24.20 -6.52 21.24
CA ASP A 59 -24.33 -7.63 22.20
C ASP A 59 -25.65 -8.40 22.01
N ASN A 60 -25.85 -9.47 22.77
CA ASN A 60 -27.05 -10.31 22.70
C ASN A 60 -28.35 -9.57 23.08
N GLN A 61 -28.25 -8.35 23.61
CA GLN A 61 -29.38 -7.47 23.94
C GLN A 61 -29.57 -6.35 22.92
N GLY A 62 -28.81 -6.35 21.83
CA GLY A 62 -28.84 -5.33 20.80
C GLY A 62 -28.17 -4.00 21.18
N ARG A 63 -27.30 -4.00 22.19
CA ARG A 63 -26.58 -2.80 22.64
C ARG A 63 -25.19 -2.75 22.03
N PRO A 64 -24.68 -1.56 21.67
CA PRO A 64 -23.28 -1.40 21.25
C PRO A 64 -22.31 -1.89 22.32
N ALA A 65 -21.37 -2.73 21.93
CA ALA A 65 -20.27 -3.21 22.76
C ALA A 65 -18.99 -3.31 21.94
N GLY A 66 -17.85 -3.33 22.60
CA GLY A 66 -16.53 -3.44 21.98
C GLY A 66 -15.85 -4.76 22.28
N SER A 67 -15.04 -5.25 21.35
CA SER A 67 -14.16 -6.39 21.54
C SER A 67 -12.75 -6.05 21.10
N THR A 68 -11.74 -6.38 21.91
CA THR A 68 -10.32 -6.30 21.51
C THR A 68 -9.81 -7.63 20.97
N ARG A 69 -10.63 -8.66 20.91
CA ARG A 69 -10.30 -9.98 20.34
C ARG A 69 -10.45 -9.95 18.82
N ILE A 70 -9.68 -9.10 18.17
CA ILE A 70 -9.83 -8.73 16.75
C ILE A 70 -9.79 -9.95 15.83
N ASP A 71 -8.94 -10.94 16.12
CA ASP A 71 -8.80 -12.15 15.30
C ASP A 71 -10.07 -13.02 15.23
N HIS A 72 -11.05 -12.82 16.15
CA HIS A 72 -12.36 -13.49 16.07
C HIS A 72 -13.31 -12.85 15.05
N TRP A 73 -12.99 -11.63 14.60
CA TRP A 73 -13.86 -10.80 13.78
C TRP A 73 -13.32 -10.54 12.39
N ILE A 74 -12.01 -10.71 12.21
CA ILE A 74 -11.28 -10.36 10.98
C ILE A 74 -10.74 -11.64 10.36
N GLU A 75 -11.08 -11.86 9.10
CA GLU A 75 -10.72 -13.06 8.36
C GLU A 75 -9.30 -12.95 7.78
N ASP A 76 -8.56 -14.07 7.80
CA ASP A 76 -7.21 -14.15 7.22
C ASP A 76 -7.23 -14.33 5.70
N THR A 77 -8.36 -14.74 5.12
CA THR A 77 -8.48 -15.06 3.70
C THR A 77 -9.47 -14.15 3.00
N ALA A 78 -9.08 -13.68 1.82
CA ALA A 78 -9.91 -12.78 1.03
C ALA A 78 -11.11 -13.49 0.38
N THR A 79 -12.29 -12.93 0.56
CA THR A 79 -13.47 -13.26 -0.23
C THR A 79 -14.01 -11.98 -0.89
N GLY A 80 -14.28 -12.03 -2.19
CA GLY A 80 -14.88 -10.90 -2.90
C GLY A 80 -13.97 -9.69 -3.15
N LEU A 81 -12.66 -9.81 -2.87
CA LEU A 81 -11.66 -8.78 -3.19
C LEU A 81 -10.98 -9.07 -4.53
N SER A 82 -10.52 -8.01 -5.20
CA SER A 82 -9.82 -8.09 -6.49
C SER A 82 -8.48 -7.38 -6.45
N ILE A 83 -7.49 -7.90 -7.18
CA ILE A 83 -6.20 -7.24 -7.34
C ILE A 83 -6.42 -5.86 -7.96
N GLY A 84 -5.77 -4.85 -7.40
CA GLY A 84 -5.92 -3.46 -7.82
C GLY A 84 -7.08 -2.71 -7.19
N GLN A 85 -7.96 -3.38 -6.45
CA GLN A 85 -9.08 -2.74 -5.75
C GLN A 85 -8.58 -1.78 -4.68
N GLU A 86 -9.16 -0.57 -4.67
CA GLU A 86 -8.97 0.41 -3.60
C GLU A 86 -9.72 0.00 -2.35
N VAL A 87 -9.06 0.14 -1.20
CA VAL A 87 -9.56 -0.29 0.10
C VAL A 87 -9.12 0.65 1.20
N ALA A 88 -9.94 0.78 2.25
CA ALA A 88 -9.53 1.43 3.49
C ALA A 88 -8.69 0.47 4.33
N LEU A 89 -7.57 0.96 4.86
CA LEU A 89 -6.63 0.19 5.67
C LEU A 89 -6.48 0.83 7.05
N LEU A 90 -6.85 0.11 8.09
CA LEU A 90 -6.50 0.47 9.47
C LEU A 90 -5.19 -0.24 9.84
N ILE A 91 -4.13 0.52 10.07
CA ILE A 91 -2.82 -0.02 10.47
C ILE A 91 -2.91 -0.57 11.89
N ALA A 92 -2.76 -1.89 12.02
CA ALA A 92 -3.00 -2.60 13.27
C ALA A 92 -1.73 -2.86 14.06
N GLU A 93 -0.72 -3.44 13.44
CA GLU A 93 0.48 -3.92 14.12
C GLU A 93 1.71 -3.84 13.22
N GLN A 94 2.86 -3.55 13.83
CA GLN A 94 4.16 -3.66 13.15
C GLN A 94 4.69 -5.08 13.33
N THR A 95 5.15 -5.68 12.24
CA THR A 95 5.79 -7.00 12.20
C THR A 95 7.19 -6.90 11.61
N ASP A 96 7.97 -7.97 11.63
CA ASP A 96 9.32 -8.01 11.02
C ASP A 96 9.28 -7.75 9.49
N LEU A 97 8.20 -8.14 8.84
CA LEU A 97 8.02 -7.96 7.39
C LEU A 97 7.44 -6.59 7.00
N GLY A 98 6.73 -5.94 7.92
CA GLY A 98 6.03 -4.69 7.64
C GLY A 98 4.91 -4.39 8.61
N PHE A 99 3.74 -4.01 8.10
CA PHE A 99 2.58 -3.68 8.92
C PHE A 99 1.40 -4.58 8.58
N LYS A 100 0.87 -5.25 9.60
CA LYS A 100 -0.43 -5.93 9.52
C LYS A 100 -1.51 -4.83 9.54
N ALA A 101 -2.44 -4.88 8.60
CA ALA A 101 -3.52 -3.90 8.47
C ALA A 101 -4.88 -4.61 8.30
N ILE A 102 -5.93 -3.94 8.76
CA ILE A 102 -7.31 -4.41 8.59
C ILE A 102 -7.89 -3.72 7.35
N ILE A 103 -8.41 -4.51 6.43
CA ILE A 103 -9.00 -4.11 5.16
C ILE A 103 -10.51 -4.02 5.33
N ASN A 104 -11.08 -2.83 5.15
CA ASN A 104 -12.53 -2.59 5.17
C ASN A 104 -13.25 -3.24 6.37
N ASP A 105 -12.61 -3.24 7.55
CA ASP A 105 -13.12 -3.84 8.81
C ASP A 105 -13.38 -5.36 8.78
N GLN A 106 -12.88 -6.08 7.75
CA GLN A 106 -13.22 -7.48 7.49
C GLN A 106 -12.04 -8.43 7.33
N PHE A 107 -10.95 -8.02 6.69
CA PHE A 107 -9.86 -8.93 6.33
C PHE A 107 -8.52 -8.44 6.85
N TRP A 108 -7.61 -9.39 7.14
CA TRP A 108 -6.21 -9.08 7.39
C TRP A 108 -5.43 -8.94 6.08
N GLY A 109 -4.48 -8.01 6.05
CA GLY A 109 -3.52 -7.86 4.98
C GLY A 109 -2.16 -7.40 5.48
N LEU A 110 -1.13 -7.54 4.64
CA LEU A 110 0.25 -7.17 4.95
C LEU A 110 0.75 -6.08 4.00
N LEU A 111 1.22 -4.97 4.58
CA LEU A 111 2.00 -3.93 3.91
C LEU A 111 3.47 -4.17 4.16
N TYR A 112 4.26 -4.48 3.14
CA TYR A 112 5.70 -4.72 3.30
C TYR A 112 6.48 -3.43 3.55
N SER A 113 7.41 -3.44 4.52
CA SER A 113 8.25 -2.28 4.88
C SER A 113 9.08 -1.75 3.72
N ASN A 114 9.59 -2.63 2.85
CA ASN A 114 10.41 -2.26 1.70
C ASN A 114 9.62 -1.61 0.55
N GLU A 115 8.29 -1.65 0.60
CA GLU A 115 7.41 -1.02 -0.39
C GLU A 115 6.78 0.29 0.12
N LEU A 116 7.00 0.61 1.40
CA LEU A 116 6.48 1.83 2.00
C LEU A 116 7.37 3.03 1.65
N HIS A 117 6.81 3.99 0.91
CA HIS A 117 7.48 5.27 0.60
C HIS A 117 7.11 6.37 1.61
N ARG A 118 6.19 6.12 2.52
CA ARG A 118 5.77 7.01 3.60
C ARG A 118 5.67 6.24 4.92
N ARG A 119 5.89 6.96 6.02
CA ARG A 119 5.72 6.38 7.36
C ARG A 119 4.23 6.18 7.65
N VAL A 120 3.89 5.01 8.14
CA VAL A 120 2.57 4.68 8.69
C VAL A 120 2.70 4.41 10.18
N ARG A 121 1.61 4.59 10.93
CA ARG A 121 1.59 4.40 12.39
C ARG A 121 0.41 3.52 12.77
N LYS A 122 0.56 2.74 13.83
CA LYS A 122 -0.53 1.98 14.44
C LYS A 122 -1.72 2.89 14.75
N GLY A 123 -2.93 2.44 14.42
CA GLY A 123 -4.16 3.19 14.56
C GLY A 123 -4.46 4.18 13.42
N GLN A 124 -3.55 4.36 12.48
CA GLN A 124 -3.77 5.24 11.34
C GLN A 124 -4.66 4.54 10.29
N VAL A 125 -5.66 5.26 9.77
CA VAL A 125 -6.43 4.86 8.60
C VAL A 125 -5.80 5.49 7.36
N VAL A 126 -5.58 4.68 6.33
CA VAL A 126 -5.01 5.12 5.05
C VAL A 126 -5.73 4.42 3.90
N GLU A 127 -5.79 5.05 2.75
CA GLU A 127 -6.16 4.40 1.50
C GLU A 127 -5.01 3.54 1.00
N GLY A 128 -5.34 2.37 0.49
CA GLY A 128 -4.40 1.45 -0.12
C GLY A 128 -5.09 0.56 -1.15
N TYR A 129 -4.33 -0.37 -1.69
CA TYR A 129 -4.78 -1.22 -2.80
C TYR A 129 -4.39 -2.67 -2.54
N ILE A 130 -5.22 -3.60 -3.03
CA ILE A 130 -4.90 -5.02 -3.06
C ILE A 130 -3.80 -5.23 -4.09
N GLN A 131 -2.60 -5.56 -3.64
CA GLN A 131 -1.47 -5.82 -4.52
C GLN A 131 -1.49 -7.24 -5.08
N ARG A 132 -1.78 -8.20 -4.21
CA ARG A 132 -1.81 -9.61 -4.54
C ARG A 132 -2.71 -10.36 -3.56
N ILE A 133 -3.43 -11.34 -4.06
CA ILE A 133 -4.07 -12.39 -3.27
C ILE A 133 -3.23 -13.64 -3.49
N ARG A 134 -2.67 -14.22 -2.42
CA ARG A 134 -1.79 -15.38 -2.47
C ARG A 134 -2.61 -16.65 -2.64
N ASP A 135 -1.95 -17.76 -2.98
CA ASP A 135 -2.59 -19.07 -3.13
C ASP A 135 -3.18 -19.58 -1.81
N ASP A 136 -2.63 -19.16 -0.66
CA ASP A 136 -3.16 -19.43 0.69
C ASP A 136 -4.29 -18.46 1.09
N GLY A 137 -4.75 -17.59 0.20
CA GLY A 137 -5.80 -16.61 0.41
C GLY A 137 -5.37 -15.33 1.13
N LYS A 138 -4.15 -15.25 1.62
CA LYS A 138 -3.62 -14.05 2.31
C LYS A 138 -3.41 -12.89 1.34
N ILE A 139 -3.51 -11.68 1.87
CA ILE A 139 -3.55 -10.46 1.08
C ILE A 139 -2.27 -9.65 1.28
N ASP A 140 -1.57 -9.38 0.18
CA ASP A 140 -0.51 -8.38 0.13
C ASP A 140 -1.09 -7.04 -0.30
N LEU A 141 -0.70 -5.98 0.39
CA LEU A 141 -1.22 -4.62 0.24
C LEU A 141 -0.13 -3.69 -0.28
N THR A 142 -0.55 -2.62 -0.96
CA THR A 142 0.33 -1.52 -1.34
C THR A 142 -0.38 -0.17 -1.13
N LEU A 143 0.40 0.89 -0.86
CA LEU A 143 -0.11 2.25 -0.83
C LEU A 143 0.05 2.96 -2.19
N ASN A 144 0.58 2.27 -3.19
CA ASN A 144 0.75 2.80 -4.54
C ASN A 144 -0.46 2.42 -5.39
N GLN A 145 -1.08 3.40 -6.02
CA GLN A 145 -2.20 3.18 -6.92
C GLN A 145 -1.82 2.20 -8.05
N PRO A 146 -2.60 1.15 -8.30
CA PRO A 146 -2.39 0.24 -9.42
C PRO A 146 -2.40 1.00 -10.75
N GLY A 147 -1.46 0.67 -11.64
CA GLY A 147 -1.29 1.39 -12.90
C GLY A 147 -0.42 2.65 -12.80
N PHE A 148 -0.26 3.26 -11.61
CA PHE A 148 0.63 4.42 -11.47
C PHE A 148 2.09 4.06 -11.80
N SER A 149 2.56 2.87 -11.41
CA SER A 149 3.87 2.36 -11.84
C SER A 149 3.91 2.10 -13.35
N ALA A 150 2.87 1.51 -13.94
CA ALA A 150 2.81 1.25 -15.38
C ALA A 150 2.77 2.57 -16.17
N SER A 151 1.88 3.52 -15.81
CA SER A 151 1.82 4.83 -16.46
C SER A 151 3.12 5.63 -16.31
N LYS A 152 3.79 5.53 -15.16
CA LYS A 152 5.10 6.15 -14.93
C LYS A 152 6.21 5.47 -15.73
N ILE A 153 6.18 4.14 -15.84
CA ILE A 153 7.11 3.38 -16.69
C ILE A 153 6.92 3.75 -18.15
N ASP A 154 5.67 3.85 -18.63
CA ASP A 154 5.34 4.25 -20.00
C ASP A 154 5.76 5.69 -20.29
N ALA A 155 5.56 6.61 -19.33
CA ALA A 155 6.02 8.00 -19.46
C ALA A 155 7.54 8.09 -19.56
N VAL A 156 8.27 7.32 -18.73
CA VAL A 156 9.74 7.24 -18.79
C VAL A 156 10.20 6.56 -20.08
N ALA A 157 9.53 5.52 -20.55
CA ALA A 157 9.83 4.87 -21.81
C ALA A 157 9.72 5.85 -22.99
N ARG A 158 8.65 6.67 -23.05
CA ARG A 158 8.51 7.74 -24.05
C ARG A 158 9.61 8.78 -23.91
N ALA A 159 9.92 9.25 -22.71
CA ALA A 159 11.00 10.21 -22.49
C ALA A 159 12.38 9.68 -22.93
N ILE A 160 12.63 8.37 -22.79
CA ILE A 160 13.83 7.71 -23.34
C ILE A 160 13.80 7.72 -24.86
N GLU A 161 12.68 7.38 -25.51
CA GLU A 161 12.52 7.42 -26.96
C GLU A 161 12.73 8.84 -27.52
N ASP A 162 12.11 9.86 -26.89
CA ASP A 162 12.27 11.26 -27.26
C ASP A 162 13.74 11.71 -27.16
N ASN A 163 14.43 11.29 -26.09
CA ASN A 163 15.83 11.61 -25.89
C ASN A 163 16.75 10.94 -26.94
N LEU A 164 16.45 9.68 -27.30
CA LEU A 164 17.15 8.99 -28.37
C LEU A 164 16.92 9.69 -29.71
N HIS A 165 15.71 10.11 -30.03
CA HIS A 165 15.43 10.86 -31.25
C HIS A 165 16.19 12.21 -31.31
N ALA A 166 16.21 12.93 -30.20
CA ALA A 166 16.92 14.22 -30.12
C ALA A 166 18.45 14.09 -30.20
N ASN A 167 19.02 12.92 -29.87
CA ASN A 167 20.46 12.69 -29.78
C ASN A 167 20.98 11.66 -30.81
N SER A 168 20.48 11.70 -32.02
CA SER A 168 20.92 10.83 -33.13
C SER A 168 20.90 9.35 -32.83
N GLY A 169 19.88 8.91 -32.07
CA GLY A 169 19.64 7.52 -31.73
C GLY A 169 20.47 6.98 -30.57
N PHE A 170 21.21 7.83 -29.83
CA PHE A 170 22.04 7.38 -28.72
C PHE A 170 21.74 8.14 -27.41
N LEU A 171 21.64 7.41 -26.30
CA LEU A 171 21.54 7.96 -24.95
C LEU A 171 22.67 7.38 -24.09
N ALA A 172 23.53 8.24 -23.53
CA ALA A 172 24.70 7.87 -22.73
C ALA A 172 24.32 7.40 -21.29
N LEU A 173 23.16 6.76 -21.14
CA LEU A 173 22.68 6.14 -19.90
C LEU A 173 22.15 4.74 -20.21
N ASN A 174 22.36 3.80 -19.27
CA ASN A 174 21.83 2.45 -19.34
C ASN A 174 21.43 1.92 -17.95
N ASP A 175 21.07 0.66 -17.84
CA ASP A 175 20.65 0.01 -16.58
C ASP A 175 21.76 -0.08 -15.52
N LYS A 176 23.04 0.14 -15.90
CA LYS A 176 24.20 0.16 -15.00
C LYS A 176 24.56 1.57 -14.53
N SER A 177 24.05 2.61 -15.18
CA SER A 177 24.35 4.02 -14.86
C SER A 177 24.05 4.36 -13.39
N PRO A 178 24.81 5.31 -12.78
CA PRO A 178 24.61 5.73 -11.40
C PRO A 178 23.21 6.33 -11.16
N PRO A 179 22.60 6.08 -9.99
CA PRO A 179 21.27 6.64 -9.67
C PRO A 179 21.17 8.17 -9.78
N PRO A 180 22.19 8.97 -9.39
CA PRO A 180 22.15 10.42 -9.55
C PRO A 180 22.01 10.88 -11.00
N ASP A 181 22.71 10.24 -11.93
CA ASP A 181 22.70 10.61 -13.35
C ASP A 181 21.32 10.30 -13.99
N ILE A 182 20.75 9.15 -13.63
CA ILE A 182 19.40 8.76 -14.04
C ILE A 182 18.36 9.75 -13.49
N TYR A 183 18.51 10.15 -12.22
CA TYR A 183 17.58 11.09 -11.58
C TYR A 183 17.69 12.48 -12.21
N ALA A 184 18.92 12.95 -12.51
CA ALA A 184 19.14 14.23 -13.18
C ALA A 184 18.51 14.27 -14.58
N ALA A 185 18.57 13.16 -15.33
CA ALA A 185 18.07 13.10 -16.71
C ALA A 185 16.53 12.89 -16.78
N PHE A 186 15.96 12.09 -15.90
CA PHE A 186 14.56 11.62 -16.01
C PHE A 186 13.69 11.88 -14.78
N GLY A 187 14.25 12.37 -13.65
CA GLY A 187 13.51 12.64 -12.41
C GLY A 187 12.94 11.39 -11.73
N VAL A 188 13.50 10.20 -12.03
CA VAL A 188 12.99 8.92 -11.54
C VAL A 188 14.06 8.07 -10.86
N SER A 189 13.61 7.10 -10.04
CA SER A 189 14.55 6.15 -9.44
C SER A 189 15.12 5.18 -10.48
N LYS A 190 16.32 4.65 -10.20
CA LYS A 190 16.98 3.62 -11.05
C LYS A 190 16.06 2.39 -11.27
N LYS A 191 15.22 2.02 -10.30
CA LYS A 191 14.26 0.90 -10.42
C LYS A 191 13.26 1.18 -11.57
N VAL A 192 12.64 2.35 -11.58
CA VAL A 192 11.66 2.75 -12.61
C VAL A 192 12.34 2.87 -13.98
N PHE A 193 13.51 3.48 -14.05
CA PHE A 193 14.29 3.59 -15.29
C PHE A 193 14.62 2.20 -15.87
N LYS A 194 15.11 1.26 -15.04
CA LYS A 194 15.39 -0.12 -15.48
C LYS A 194 14.14 -0.85 -16.00
N GLN A 195 12.98 -0.61 -15.41
CA GLN A 195 11.72 -1.18 -15.88
C GLN A 195 11.32 -0.62 -17.26
N ALA A 196 11.48 0.70 -17.47
CA ALA A 196 11.24 1.34 -18.77
C ALA A 196 12.22 0.84 -19.85
N VAL A 197 13.51 0.76 -19.54
CA VAL A 197 14.53 0.18 -20.44
C VAL A 197 14.18 -1.28 -20.80
N GLY A 198 13.77 -2.09 -19.82
CA GLY A 198 13.35 -3.48 -20.04
C GLY A 198 12.13 -3.59 -20.94
N ALA A 199 11.16 -2.69 -20.82
CA ALA A 199 9.97 -2.63 -21.67
C ALA A 199 10.35 -2.28 -23.11
N LEU A 200 11.17 -1.26 -23.33
CA LEU A 200 11.66 -0.84 -24.64
C LEU A 200 12.52 -1.92 -25.30
N TYR A 201 13.37 -2.60 -24.54
CA TYR A 201 14.19 -3.71 -25.03
C TYR A 201 13.33 -4.90 -25.49
N LYS A 202 12.34 -5.30 -24.70
CA LYS A 202 11.37 -6.34 -25.07
C LYS A 202 10.58 -5.97 -26.33
N ALA A 203 10.21 -4.70 -26.46
CA ALA A 203 9.55 -4.16 -27.65
C ALA A 203 10.48 -4.04 -28.86
N ARG A 204 11.77 -4.39 -28.75
CA ARG A 204 12.80 -4.28 -29.78
C ARG A 204 12.99 -2.84 -30.31
N LYS A 205 12.73 -1.83 -29.50
CA LYS A 205 12.89 -0.42 -29.85
C LYS A 205 14.29 0.10 -29.56
N ILE A 206 15.02 -0.58 -28.67
CA ILE A 206 16.39 -0.20 -28.27
C ILE A 206 17.30 -1.42 -28.16
N THR A 207 18.63 -1.17 -28.27
CA THR A 207 19.70 -2.07 -27.83
C THR A 207 20.42 -1.47 -26.63
N ILE A 208 20.95 -2.33 -25.74
CA ILE A 208 21.70 -1.94 -24.56
C ILE A 208 23.19 -2.14 -24.86
N GLU A 209 23.95 -1.06 -24.87
CA GLU A 209 25.38 -1.05 -25.13
C GLU A 209 26.18 -0.76 -23.84
N PRO A 210 27.49 -1.07 -23.76
CA PRO A 210 28.31 -0.78 -22.57
C PRO A 210 28.27 0.69 -22.13
N GLY A 211 28.13 1.63 -23.11
CA GLY A 211 28.14 3.08 -22.87
C GLY A 211 26.74 3.72 -22.82
N GLY A 212 25.66 3.00 -23.12
CA GLY A 212 24.35 3.63 -23.20
C GLY A 212 23.25 2.78 -23.83
N LEU A 213 22.20 3.44 -24.30
CA LEU A 213 21.12 2.85 -25.08
C LEU A 213 21.19 3.38 -26.51
N ARG A 214 20.87 2.52 -27.49
CA ARG A 214 20.79 2.90 -28.91
C ARG A 214 19.42 2.54 -29.48
N SER A 215 18.82 3.44 -30.24
CA SER A 215 17.59 3.20 -30.99
C SER A 215 17.84 2.19 -32.11
N THR A 216 16.92 1.22 -32.28
CA THR A 216 16.96 0.27 -33.40
C THR A 216 16.44 0.88 -34.70
N ALA A 217 15.68 1.98 -34.63
CA ALA A 217 15.13 2.67 -35.81
C ALA A 217 16.21 3.40 -36.64
N SER A 218 17.38 3.67 -36.03
CA SER A 218 18.49 4.36 -36.72
C SER A 218 19.30 3.47 -37.69
N SER A 219 18.99 2.17 -37.77
CA SER A 219 19.74 1.20 -38.57
C SER A 219 19.17 0.95 -39.99
N GLN A 220 18.03 1.56 -40.34
CA GLN A 220 17.35 1.28 -41.62
C GLN A 220 17.55 2.37 -42.70
N ASP A 221 18.04 3.57 -42.34
CA ASP A 221 18.21 4.65 -43.33
C ASP A 221 19.58 4.65 -44.06
N SER A 222 20.45 3.64 -43.84
CA SER A 222 21.76 3.57 -44.46
C SER A 222 21.89 2.51 -45.56
N ALA A 223 20.81 1.80 -45.92
CA ALA A 223 20.89 0.67 -46.85
C ALA A 223 20.26 0.93 -48.23
N ASP A 224 19.68 2.12 -48.48
CA ASP A 224 18.99 2.41 -49.74
C ASP A 224 19.57 3.65 -50.47
N ALA A 225 20.89 3.77 -50.51
CA ALA A 225 21.59 4.76 -51.36
C ALA A 225 22.85 4.15 -51.97
N THR A 226 22.67 3.23 -52.96
CA THR A 226 23.69 2.93 -53.97
C THR A 226 23.03 2.40 -55.24
#